data_77d79f2079fd3996b7c0a1801d0fbcd9
#
_entry.id   77d79f2079fd3996b7c0a1801d0fbcd9
#
_cell.length_a   1.000
_cell.length_b   1.000
_cell.length_c   1.000
_cell.angle_alpha   90.00
_cell.angle_beta   90.00
_cell.angle_gamma   90.00
#
_symmetry.space_group_name_H-M   'P 1'
#
loop_
_entity.id
_entity.type
_entity.pdbx_description
1 polymer ?
#
loop_
_entity_poly.entity_id
_entity_poly.type
_entity_poly.pdbx_seq_one_letter_code
_entity_poly.pdbx_strand_id
1 'polypeptide(L)'
;MIEVKHLVKKYGDHTAVDDLSFTLESGKIYGFLGPNGAGKSTTMNMMTGYIASTSGEILINGHDILKEPEEAKKCIGYLPEIPPLYIDMTVWEYLVTVADLKKVPKAKRNAMLSQIMETVQITDMKKRLIKNLSKGYRQRVGIAQALIGYPEIIILDEPTVGLDPKQIIEIRDLVRSLGEKHTVILSSHILTEISAVCDYVLIINKGHLVASDATENLSKMFAGQNSMELLVDADGKTVDNILKNIPAVENVQLTKTPEGYTRTGIQIQGDTDIRRELFFAFADARVPILEMKNASVTLEDIFLEVTKTEDAAQSAAEAEETALQEKSAEKATINSSKESTAAGEEKKA
;
A
#
# COMPACT_ATOMS: atom_id res chain seq x y z
N MET A 1 -19.95 0.52 3.84
CA MET A 1 -19.17 1.75 3.65
C MET A 1 -18.27 1.98 4.86
N ILE A 2 -17.04 2.42 4.67
CA ILE A 2 -16.13 2.84 5.75
C ILE A 2 -15.75 4.29 5.52
N GLU A 3 -15.84 5.11 6.56
CA GLU A 3 -15.39 6.49 6.54
C GLU A 3 -14.32 6.68 7.62
N VAL A 4 -13.17 7.20 7.23
CA VAL A 4 -12.06 7.55 8.12
C VAL A 4 -11.83 9.05 8.00
N LYS A 5 -11.82 9.76 9.15
CA LYS A 5 -11.75 11.22 9.20
C LYS A 5 -10.67 11.67 10.18
N HIS A 6 -9.67 12.36 9.67
CA HIS A 6 -8.58 12.96 10.45
C HIS A 6 -7.95 11.99 11.45
N LEU A 7 -7.71 10.73 11.01
CA LEU A 7 -7.24 9.66 11.88
C LEU A 7 -5.77 9.86 12.24
N VAL A 8 -5.48 9.85 13.53
CA VAL A 8 -4.13 9.98 14.06
C VAL A 8 -3.85 8.85 15.06
N LYS A 9 -2.64 8.28 14.99
CA LYS A 9 -2.13 7.34 15.99
C LYS A 9 -0.70 7.68 16.39
N LYS A 10 -0.52 7.96 17.68
CA LYS A 10 0.79 8.20 18.29
C LYS A 10 1.14 7.10 19.30
N TYR A 11 2.40 6.72 19.31
CA TYR A 11 3.02 5.82 20.30
C TYR A 11 4.19 6.57 20.94
N GLY A 12 3.93 7.22 22.08
CA GLY A 12 4.87 8.17 22.66
C GLY A 12 5.15 9.31 21.66
N ASP A 13 6.40 9.52 21.32
CA ASP A 13 6.83 10.57 20.37
C ASP A 13 6.72 10.15 18.90
N HIS A 14 6.47 8.86 18.63
CA HIS A 14 6.35 8.35 17.27
C HIS A 14 4.91 8.44 16.76
N THR A 15 4.69 9.18 15.66
CA THR A 15 3.41 9.25 14.96
C THR A 15 3.39 8.17 13.87
N ALA A 16 2.59 7.12 14.07
CA ALA A 16 2.48 6.00 13.14
C ALA A 16 1.42 6.22 12.05
N VAL A 17 0.42 7.05 12.34
CA VAL A 17 -0.63 7.48 11.39
C VAL A 17 -0.88 8.95 11.67
N ASP A 18 -0.89 9.78 10.63
CA ASP A 18 -0.98 11.24 10.73
C ASP A 18 -2.00 11.79 9.73
N ASP A 19 -3.10 12.31 10.26
CA ASP A 19 -4.21 12.96 9.55
C ASP A 19 -4.78 12.16 8.35
N LEU A 20 -4.96 10.85 8.53
CA LEU A 20 -5.47 9.98 7.48
C LEU A 20 -6.98 10.17 7.29
N SER A 21 -7.40 10.52 6.07
CA SER A 21 -8.82 10.69 5.72
C SER A 21 -9.12 10.02 4.39
N PHE A 22 -10.13 9.12 4.36
CA PHE A 22 -10.59 8.44 3.16
C PHE A 22 -11.96 7.81 3.35
N THR A 23 -12.63 7.47 2.24
CA THR A 23 -13.92 6.78 2.23
C THR A 23 -13.84 5.56 1.31
N LEU A 24 -14.31 4.40 1.81
CA LEU A 24 -14.39 3.15 1.07
C LEU A 24 -15.86 2.80 0.84
N GLU A 25 -16.26 2.76 -0.43
CA GLU A 25 -17.60 2.35 -0.83
C GLU A 25 -17.79 0.84 -0.70
N SER A 26 -19.05 0.39 -0.63
CA SER A 26 -19.37 -1.03 -0.55
C SER A 26 -19.18 -1.75 -1.89
N GLY A 27 -18.83 -3.04 -1.86
CA GLY A 27 -18.81 -3.90 -3.05
C GLY A 27 -17.57 -3.75 -3.95
N LYS A 28 -16.48 -3.24 -3.41
CA LYS A 28 -15.18 -3.13 -4.11
C LYS A 28 -14.07 -3.81 -3.32
N ILE A 29 -12.97 -4.13 -3.99
CA ILE A 29 -11.74 -4.63 -3.39
C ILE A 29 -10.74 -3.48 -3.30
N TYR A 30 -10.35 -3.12 -2.09
CA TYR A 30 -9.41 -2.04 -1.79
C TYR A 30 -8.06 -2.58 -1.38
N GLY A 31 -6.99 -2.05 -1.96
CA GLY A 31 -5.62 -2.35 -1.61
C GLY A 31 -4.97 -1.23 -0.80
N PHE A 32 -4.45 -1.56 0.39
CA PHE A 32 -3.57 -0.67 1.15
C PHE A 32 -2.13 -1.01 0.80
N LEU A 33 -1.48 -0.15 0.04
CA LEU A 33 -0.11 -0.30 -0.41
C LEU A 33 0.82 0.64 0.37
N GLY A 34 2.01 0.18 0.70
CA GLY A 34 3.02 1.00 1.35
C GLY A 34 4.19 0.16 1.88
N PRO A 35 5.36 0.76 2.15
CA PRO A 35 6.49 0.05 2.73
C PRO A 35 6.18 -0.44 4.16
N ASN A 36 7.07 -1.27 4.69
CA ASN A 36 6.98 -1.68 6.08
C ASN A 36 7.16 -0.44 6.98
N GLY A 37 6.30 -0.32 8.00
CA GLY A 37 6.28 0.86 8.87
C GLY A 37 5.47 2.05 8.34
N ALA A 38 4.88 1.98 7.14
CA ALA A 38 4.07 3.07 6.58
C ALA A 38 2.77 3.39 7.34
N GLY A 39 2.35 2.55 8.29
CA GLY A 39 1.11 2.74 9.05
C GLY A 39 -0.06 1.83 8.64
N LYS A 40 0.10 0.94 7.63
CA LYS A 40 -0.96 0.05 7.11
C LYS A 40 -1.64 -0.78 8.20
N SER A 41 -0.89 -1.66 8.88
CA SER A 41 -1.43 -2.54 9.93
C SER A 41 -1.95 -1.74 11.14
N THR A 42 -1.34 -0.58 11.45
CA THR A 42 -1.83 0.33 12.47
C THR A 42 -3.22 0.86 12.11
N THR A 43 -3.41 1.29 10.87
CA THR A 43 -4.70 1.77 10.35
C THR A 43 -5.74 0.65 10.38
N MET A 44 -5.40 -0.56 9.92
CA MET A 44 -6.30 -1.72 9.97
C MET A 44 -6.68 -2.11 11.40
N ASN A 45 -5.73 -2.08 12.34
CA ASN A 45 -5.99 -2.34 13.74
C ASN A 45 -6.93 -1.30 14.37
N MET A 46 -6.87 -0.04 13.95
CA MET A 46 -7.83 0.99 14.37
C MET A 46 -9.21 0.77 13.74
N MET A 47 -9.28 0.46 12.44
CA MET A 47 -10.54 0.18 11.74
C MET A 47 -11.27 -1.04 12.31
N THR A 48 -10.52 -2.04 12.82
CA THR A 48 -11.11 -3.22 13.46
C THR A 48 -11.38 -3.04 14.95
N GLY A 49 -11.05 -1.88 15.52
CA GLY A 49 -11.17 -1.59 16.96
C GLY A 49 -10.29 -2.49 17.83
N TYR A 50 -9.17 -3.00 17.28
CA TYR A 50 -8.16 -3.72 18.05
C TYR A 50 -7.32 -2.76 18.90
N ILE A 51 -7.02 -1.56 18.36
CA ILE A 51 -6.43 -0.44 19.07
C ILE A 51 -7.28 0.82 18.88
N ALA A 52 -7.29 1.70 19.87
CA ALA A 52 -7.95 3.00 19.76
C ALA A 52 -7.05 3.98 18.98
N SER A 53 -7.66 4.91 18.22
CA SER A 53 -6.98 6.07 17.66
C SER A 53 -6.55 7.05 18.77
N THR A 54 -5.58 7.90 18.48
CA THR A 54 -5.23 9.05 19.36
C THR A 54 -6.22 10.17 19.14
N SER A 55 -6.63 10.41 17.88
CA SER A 55 -7.71 11.34 17.49
C SER A 55 -8.30 10.91 16.14
N GLY A 56 -9.33 11.59 15.70
CA GLY A 56 -10.07 11.27 14.48
C GLY A 56 -11.20 10.27 14.71
N GLU A 57 -11.94 9.96 13.66
CA GLU A 57 -13.16 9.15 13.72
C GLU A 57 -13.12 8.06 12.63
N ILE A 58 -13.64 6.87 12.97
CA ILE A 58 -13.84 5.77 12.03
C ILE A 58 -15.29 5.32 12.14
N LEU A 59 -16.01 5.42 11.02
CA LEU A 59 -17.38 4.94 10.90
C LEU A 59 -17.43 3.69 10.01
N ILE A 60 -18.04 2.64 10.53
CA ILE A 60 -18.25 1.37 9.82
C ILE A 60 -19.76 1.20 9.62
N ASN A 61 -20.23 1.33 8.40
CA ASN A 61 -21.66 1.35 8.07
C ASN A 61 -22.44 2.35 8.92
N GLY A 62 -21.84 3.50 9.24
CA GLY A 62 -22.42 4.55 10.07
C GLY A 62 -22.21 4.38 11.58
N HIS A 63 -21.66 3.25 12.05
CA HIS A 63 -21.35 3.01 13.45
C HIS A 63 -19.93 3.43 13.80
N ASP A 64 -19.75 4.29 14.76
CA ASP A 64 -18.44 4.70 15.27
C ASP A 64 -17.77 3.53 15.99
N ILE A 65 -16.57 3.15 15.56
CA ILE A 65 -15.84 1.99 16.09
C ILE A 65 -15.51 2.10 17.59
N LEU A 66 -15.40 3.31 18.12
CA LEU A 66 -15.10 3.55 19.54
C LEU A 66 -16.37 3.73 20.38
N LYS A 67 -17.43 4.35 19.82
CA LYS A 67 -18.68 4.62 20.56
C LYS A 67 -19.68 3.46 20.49
N GLU A 68 -19.73 2.77 19.33
CA GLU A 68 -20.63 1.65 19.03
C GLU A 68 -19.85 0.39 18.59
N PRO A 69 -18.86 -0.08 19.37
CA PRO A 69 -17.92 -1.12 18.93
C PRO A 69 -18.59 -2.47 18.63
N GLU A 70 -19.66 -2.85 19.30
CA GLU A 70 -20.36 -4.10 19.03
C GLU A 70 -21.04 -4.09 17.65
N GLU A 71 -21.71 -3.00 17.29
CA GLU A 71 -22.42 -2.89 16.01
C GLU A 71 -21.41 -2.75 14.86
N ALA A 72 -20.39 -1.92 15.01
CA ALA A 72 -19.32 -1.79 14.03
C ALA A 72 -18.60 -3.13 13.77
N LYS A 73 -18.22 -3.86 14.83
CA LYS A 73 -17.51 -5.16 14.73
C LYS A 73 -18.37 -6.29 14.13
N LYS A 74 -19.70 -6.23 14.23
CA LYS A 74 -20.58 -7.20 13.53
C LYS A 74 -20.46 -7.09 12.01
N CYS A 75 -20.16 -5.89 11.50
CA CYS A 75 -20.01 -5.65 10.07
C CYS A 75 -18.65 -6.13 9.52
N ILE A 76 -17.69 -6.46 10.39
CA ILE A 76 -16.29 -6.73 10.01
C ILE A 76 -15.91 -8.20 10.23
N GLY A 77 -15.23 -8.77 9.24
CA GLY A 77 -14.38 -9.95 9.40
C GLY A 77 -12.91 -9.56 9.29
N TYR A 78 -12.07 -9.97 10.22
CA TYR A 78 -10.67 -9.58 10.24
C TYR A 78 -9.72 -10.77 10.28
N LEU A 79 -8.73 -10.74 9.41
CA LEU A 79 -7.56 -11.60 9.41
C LEU A 79 -6.33 -10.74 9.66
N PRO A 80 -5.69 -10.78 10.83
CA PRO A 80 -4.39 -10.13 11.06
C PRO A 80 -3.28 -10.88 10.33
N GLU A 81 -2.12 -10.23 10.14
CA GLU A 81 -0.92 -10.79 9.51
C GLU A 81 -0.54 -12.16 10.10
N ILE A 82 -0.61 -12.29 11.43
CA ILE A 82 -0.43 -13.57 12.14
C ILE A 82 -1.79 -14.01 12.68
N PRO A 83 -2.46 -14.99 12.04
CA PRO A 83 -3.76 -15.48 12.50
C PRO A 83 -3.67 -16.07 13.91
N PRO A 84 -4.54 -15.63 14.88
CA PRO A 84 -4.52 -16.11 16.26
C PRO A 84 -5.20 -17.47 16.39
N LEU A 85 -4.65 -18.50 15.73
CA LEU A 85 -5.24 -19.82 15.67
C LEU A 85 -4.93 -20.66 16.93
N TYR A 86 -5.93 -21.37 17.45
CA TYR A 86 -5.73 -22.35 18.52
C TYR A 86 -5.18 -23.65 17.92
N ILE A 87 -3.86 -23.75 17.91
CA ILE A 87 -3.13 -24.78 17.15
C ILE A 87 -3.38 -26.22 17.62
N ASP A 88 -3.84 -26.44 18.85
CA ASP A 88 -4.18 -27.75 19.42
C ASP A 88 -5.63 -28.18 19.17
N MET A 89 -6.44 -27.32 18.52
CA MET A 89 -7.77 -27.65 18.04
C MET A 89 -7.70 -28.20 16.61
N THR A 90 -8.71 -29.02 16.26
CA THR A 90 -9.00 -29.32 14.85
C THR A 90 -9.59 -28.05 14.17
N VAL A 91 -9.51 -28.02 12.85
CA VAL A 91 -10.11 -26.90 12.07
C VAL A 91 -11.58 -26.71 12.43
N TRP A 92 -12.33 -27.80 12.54
CA TRP A 92 -13.76 -27.74 12.86
C TRP A 92 -14.02 -27.19 14.27
N GLU A 93 -13.34 -27.71 15.29
CA GLU A 93 -13.47 -27.25 16.67
C GLU A 93 -13.17 -25.77 16.79
N TYR A 94 -12.11 -25.30 16.13
CA TYR A 94 -11.73 -23.89 16.11
C TYR A 94 -12.84 -23.01 15.48
N LEU A 95 -13.32 -23.37 14.28
CA LEU A 95 -14.38 -22.61 13.61
C LEU A 95 -15.69 -22.60 14.39
N VAL A 96 -16.04 -23.72 15.05
CA VAL A 96 -17.20 -23.79 15.96
C VAL A 96 -17.00 -22.82 17.14
N THR A 97 -15.83 -22.80 17.76
CA THR A 97 -15.51 -21.90 18.87
C THR A 97 -15.64 -20.43 18.44
N VAL A 98 -15.12 -20.08 17.26
CA VAL A 98 -15.27 -18.71 16.72
C VAL A 98 -16.74 -18.37 16.45
N ALA A 99 -17.53 -19.32 15.94
CA ALA A 99 -18.96 -19.10 15.71
C ALA A 99 -19.72 -18.91 17.04
N ASP A 100 -19.29 -19.58 18.13
CA ASP A 100 -19.82 -19.34 19.48
C ASP A 100 -19.50 -17.92 19.96
N LEU A 101 -18.24 -17.49 19.83
CA LEU A 101 -17.82 -16.14 20.22
C LEU A 101 -18.55 -15.05 19.45
N LYS A 102 -18.81 -15.27 18.16
CA LYS A 102 -19.60 -14.37 17.30
C LYS A 102 -21.11 -14.49 17.52
N LYS A 103 -21.58 -15.26 18.51
CA LYS A 103 -22.98 -15.47 18.88
C LYS A 103 -23.84 -15.98 17.72
N VAL A 104 -23.27 -16.78 16.80
CA VAL A 104 -24.02 -17.39 15.68
C VAL A 104 -25.03 -18.43 16.21
N PRO A 105 -26.31 -18.35 15.78
CA PRO A 105 -27.33 -19.29 16.23
C PRO A 105 -26.96 -20.74 15.91
N LYS A 106 -27.06 -21.65 16.90
CA LYS A 106 -26.67 -23.08 16.77
C LYS A 106 -27.32 -23.76 15.57
N ALA A 107 -28.58 -23.46 15.29
CA ALA A 107 -29.32 -24.06 14.17
C ALA A 107 -28.73 -23.72 12.79
N LYS A 108 -28.09 -22.56 12.61
CA LYS A 108 -27.52 -22.11 11.33
C LYS A 108 -26.03 -22.45 11.20
N ARG A 109 -25.37 -22.75 12.31
CA ARG A 109 -23.90 -22.84 12.42
C ARG A 109 -23.30 -23.89 11.50
N ASN A 110 -23.79 -25.15 11.56
CA ASN A 110 -23.21 -26.25 10.80
C ASN A 110 -23.27 -26.01 9.30
N ALA A 111 -24.41 -25.54 8.79
CA ALA A 111 -24.56 -25.23 7.37
C ALA A 111 -23.61 -24.07 6.95
N MET A 112 -23.57 -23.00 7.73
CA MET A 112 -22.68 -21.85 7.48
C MET A 112 -21.21 -22.26 7.48
N LEU A 113 -20.75 -23.01 8.50
CA LEU A 113 -19.35 -23.41 8.59
C LEU A 113 -18.96 -24.37 7.44
N SER A 114 -19.85 -25.28 7.04
CA SER A 114 -19.59 -26.15 5.89
C SER A 114 -19.45 -25.36 4.60
N GLN A 115 -20.31 -24.37 4.36
CA GLN A 115 -20.24 -23.49 3.20
C GLN A 115 -18.98 -22.63 3.20
N ILE A 116 -18.61 -22.07 4.36
CA ILE A 116 -17.36 -21.27 4.50
C ILE A 116 -16.14 -22.16 4.21
N MET A 117 -16.09 -23.38 4.77
CA MET A 117 -14.98 -24.31 4.53
C MET A 117 -14.86 -24.70 3.05
N GLU A 118 -15.97 -24.84 2.34
CA GLU A 118 -15.99 -25.07 0.89
C GLU A 118 -15.46 -23.84 0.14
N THR A 119 -15.93 -22.63 0.47
CA THR A 119 -15.48 -21.37 -0.14
C THR A 119 -13.96 -21.19 -0.01
N VAL A 120 -13.39 -21.44 1.16
CA VAL A 120 -11.94 -21.30 1.38
C VAL A 120 -11.15 -22.59 1.07
N GLN A 121 -11.81 -23.64 0.56
CA GLN A 121 -11.19 -24.91 0.12
C GLN A 121 -10.39 -25.63 1.23
N ILE A 122 -11.01 -25.83 2.41
CA ILE A 122 -10.40 -26.56 3.54
C ILE A 122 -11.28 -27.70 4.07
N THR A 123 -12.25 -28.15 3.29
CA THR A 123 -13.23 -29.18 3.71
C THR A 123 -12.55 -30.51 4.08
N ASP A 124 -11.51 -30.89 3.34
CA ASP A 124 -10.68 -32.07 3.57
C ASP A 124 -9.84 -31.99 4.87
N MET A 125 -9.57 -30.79 5.36
CA MET A 125 -8.81 -30.54 6.58
C MET A 125 -9.66 -30.48 7.85
N LYS A 126 -10.98 -30.64 7.75
CA LYS A 126 -11.95 -30.47 8.83
C LYS A 126 -11.55 -31.10 10.17
N LYS A 127 -11.03 -32.35 10.14
CA LYS A 127 -10.66 -33.13 11.32
C LYS A 127 -9.17 -33.01 11.69
N ARG A 128 -8.38 -32.26 10.91
CA ARG A 128 -6.94 -32.13 11.12
C ARG A 128 -6.63 -31.07 12.18
N LEU A 129 -5.66 -31.36 13.04
CA LEU A 129 -5.17 -30.36 14.01
C LEU A 129 -4.50 -29.21 13.25
N ILE A 130 -4.76 -27.98 13.68
CA ILE A 130 -4.25 -26.76 13.05
C ILE A 130 -2.73 -26.71 13.05
N LYS A 131 -2.06 -27.23 14.11
CA LYS A 131 -0.59 -27.33 14.16
C LYS A 131 0.01 -28.17 13.05
N ASN A 132 -0.73 -29.11 12.49
CA ASN A 132 -0.29 -30.02 11.43
C ASN A 132 -0.61 -29.49 10.02
N LEU A 133 -1.10 -28.25 9.89
CA LEU A 133 -1.40 -27.62 8.61
C LEU A 133 -0.17 -26.85 8.08
N SER A 134 -0.02 -26.79 6.75
CA SER A 134 0.91 -25.88 6.11
C SER A 134 0.51 -24.42 6.38
N LYS A 135 1.43 -23.48 6.13
CA LYS A 135 1.15 -22.04 6.30
C LYS A 135 -0.06 -21.59 5.46
N GLY A 136 -0.16 -22.01 4.20
CA GLY A 136 -1.29 -21.69 3.33
C GLY A 136 -2.63 -22.21 3.85
N TYR A 137 -2.67 -23.43 4.38
CA TYR A 137 -3.90 -23.94 5.01
C TYR A 137 -4.25 -23.18 6.29
N ARG A 138 -3.28 -22.79 7.11
CA ARG A 138 -3.54 -21.94 8.29
C ARG A 138 -4.09 -20.58 7.87
N GLN A 139 -3.57 -19.99 6.79
CA GLN A 139 -4.07 -18.75 6.23
C GLN A 139 -5.54 -18.89 5.79
N ARG A 140 -5.87 -19.97 5.08
CA ARG A 140 -7.26 -20.27 4.69
C ARG A 140 -8.19 -20.47 5.91
N VAL A 141 -7.71 -21.09 6.99
CA VAL A 141 -8.46 -21.19 8.26
C VAL A 141 -8.69 -19.80 8.86
N GLY A 142 -7.70 -18.93 8.81
CA GLY A 142 -7.83 -17.53 9.24
C GLY A 142 -8.84 -16.74 8.40
N ILE A 143 -8.84 -16.92 7.06
CA ILE A 143 -9.87 -16.32 6.19
C ILE A 143 -11.25 -16.91 6.52
N ALA A 144 -11.36 -18.22 6.74
CA ALA A 144 -12.61 -18.84 7.18
C ALA A 144 -13.16 -18.22 8.47
N GLN A 145 -12.29 -17.98 9.44
CA GLN A 145 -12.64 -17.27 10.68
C GLN A 145 -13.21 -15.87 10.41
N ALA A 146 -12.59 -15.12 9.50
CA ALA A 146 -13.05 -13.78 9.14
C ALA A 146 -14.47 -13.84 8.53
N LEU A 147 -14.77 -14.85 7.72
CA LEU A 147 -16.08 -15.05 7.05
C LEU A 147 -17.22 -15.46 7.97
N ILE A 148 -16.94 -15.95 9.20
CA ILE A 148 -17.99 -16.39 10.13
C ILE A 148 -18.93 -15.24 10.47
N GLY A 149 -20.23 -15.46 10.25
CA GLY A 149 -21.27 -14.46 10.40
C GLY A 149 -21.61 -13.70 9.12
N TYR A 150 -20.94 -13.95 8.02
CA TYR A 150 -21.09 -13.27 6.74
C TYR A 150 -21.01 -11.73 6.87
N PRO A 151 -19.91 -11.20 7.38
CA PRO A 151 -19.73 -9.75 7.53
C PRO A 151 -19.76 -9.07 6.16
N GLU A 152 -20.27 -7.84 6.11
CA GLU A 152 -20.28 -7.05 4.86
C GLU A 152 -18.87 -6.63 4.42
N ILE A 153 -17.95 -6.48 5.39
CA ILE A 153 -16.59 -5.99 5.18
C ILE A 153 -15.59 -7.06 5.66
N ILE A 154 -14.62 -7.36 4.82
CA ILE A 154 -13.53 -8.28 5.16
C ILE A 154 -12.21 -7.53 5.08
N ILE A 155 -11.46 -7.53 6.18
CA ILE A 155 -10.14 -6.89 6.27
C ILE A 155 -9.09 -8.00 6.38
N LEU A 156 -8.12 -7.99 5.47
CA LEU A 156 -7.04 -8.98 5.38
C LEU A 156 -5.69 -8.26 5.46
N ASP A 157 -4.96 -8.45 6.55
CA ASP A 157 -3.66 -7.83 6.74
C ASP A 157 -2.56 -8.78 6.24
N GLU A 158 -1.86 -8.40 5.18
CA GLU A 158 -0.78 -9.15 4.51
C GLU A 158 -1.13 -10.64 4.25
N PRO A 159 -2.26 -10.96 3.57
CA PRO A 159 -2.79 -12.32 3.50
C PRO A 159 -1.91 -13.33 2.76
N THR A 160 -0.91 -12.87 2.02
CA THR A 160 -0.02 -13.66 1.16
C THR A 160 1.40 -13.82 1.71
N VAL A 161 1.74 -13.12 2.80
CA VAL A 161 3.09 -13.13 3.36
C VAL A 161 3.60 -14.53 3.69
N GLY A 162 4.75 -14.87 3.06
CA GLY A 162 5.47 -16.13 3.28
C GLY A 162 4.75 -17.37 2.75
N LEU A 163 3.86 -17.21 1.79
CA LEU A 163 3.29 -18.27 0.97
C LEU A 163 4.18 -18.51 -0.27
N ASP A 164 4.11 -19.69 -0.82
CA ASP A 164 4.74 -19.98 -2.11
C ASP A 164 3.94 -19.37 -3.29
N PRO A 165 4.54 -19.21 -4.49
CA PRO A 165 3.89 -18.54 -5.61
C PRO A 165 2.55 -19.16 -6.03
N LYS A 166 2.38 -20.50 -5.89
CA LYS A 166 1.13 -21.16 -6.21
C LYS A 166 0.04 -20.80 -5.20
N GLN A 167 0.39 -20.81 -3.92
CA GLN A 167 -0.54 -20.45 -2.84
C GLN A 167 -0.95 -18.98 -2.92
N ILE A 168 -0.03 -18.07 -3.34
CA ILE A 168 -0.34 -16.66 -3.58
C ILE A 168 -1.44 -16.52 -4.64
N ILE A 169 -1.32 -17.23 -5.77
CA ILE A 169 -2.34 -17.22 -6.83
C ILE A 169 -3.68 -17.71 -6.27
N GLU A 170 -3.68 -18.82 -5.55
CA GLU A 170 -4.89 -19.40 -4.97
C GLU A 170 -5.57 -18.46 -3.96
N ILE A 171 -4.81 -17.74 -3.14
CA ILE A 171 -5.37 -16.74 -2.21
C ILE A 171 -5.92 -15.52 -2.96
N ARG A 172 -5.26 -15.07 -4.03
CA ARG A 172 -5.76 -13.99 -4.89
C ARG A 172 -7.12 -14.34 -5.52
N ASP A 173 -7.25 -15.55 -6.06
CA ASP A 173 -8.50 -16.02 -6.66
C ASP A 173 -9.61 -16.10 -5.60
N LEU A 174 -9.27 -16.55 -4.39
CA LEU A 174 -10.19 -16.54 -3.26
C LEU A 174 -10.64 -15.10 -2.93
N VAL A 175 -9.71 -14.16 -2.80
CA VAL A 175 -10.02 -12.75 -2.50
C VAL A 175 -10.93 -12.14 -3.57
N ARG A 176 -10.69 -12.41 -4.86
CA ARG A 176 -11.58 -11.98 -5.96
C ARG A 176 -12.99 -12.53 -5.78
N SER A 177 -13.13 -13.83 -5.50
CA SER A 177 -14.44 -14.43 -5.27
C SER A 177 -15.18 -13.88 -4.05
N LEU A 178 -14.45 -13.45 -3.02
CA LEU A 178 -15.02 -12.78 -1.86
C LEU A 178 -15.50 -11.37 -2.22
N GLY A 179 -14.79 -10.64 -3.08
CA GLY A 179 -15.16 -9.32 -3.56
C GLY A 179 -16.52 -9.25 -4.29
N GLU A 180 -16.99 -10.36 -4.84
CA GLU A 180 -18.32 -10.44 -5.46
C GLU A 180 -19.47 -10.24 -4.47
N LYS A 181 -19.24 -10.50 -3.17
CA LYS A 181 -20.28 -10.51 -2.13
C LYS A 181 -19.97 -9.59 -0.96
N HIS A 182 -18.72 -9.21 -0.80
CA HIS A 182 -18.21 -8.45 0.34
C HIS A 182 -17.41 -7.25 -0.15
N THR A 183 -17.30 -6.21 0.65
CA THR A 183 -16.25 -5.22 0.52
C THR A 183 -14.99 -5.82 1.10
N VAL A 184 -13.92 -5.91 0.31
CA VAL A 184 -12.66 -6.49 0.79
C VAL A 184 -11.61 -5.41 0.88
N ILE A 185 -10.88 -5.38 1.98
CA ILE A 185 -9.71 -4.51 2.19
C ILE A 185 -8.54 -5.42 2.46
N LEU A 186 -7.49 -5.28 1.67
CA LEU A 186 -6.26 -6.03 1.91
C LEU A 186 -5.05 -5.11 1.94
N SER A 187 -4.11 -5.38 2.84
CA SER A 187 -2.79 -4.76 2.83
C SER A 187 -1.79 -5.62 2.08
N SER A 188 -0.87 -5.00 1.41
CA SER A 188 0.37 -5.61 0.93
C SER A 188 1.46 -4.56 0.77
N HIS A 189 2.70 -4.98 0.88
CA HIS A 189 3.86 -4.20 0.46
C HIS A 189 4.30 -4.57 -0.96
N ILE A 190 3.63 -5.56 -1.60
CA ILE A 190 3.92 -6.06 -2.94
C ILE A 190 2.85 -5.54 -3.91
N LEU A 191 3.27 -4.65 -4.78
CA LEU A 191 2.37 -3.97 -5.68
C LEU A 191 1.71 -4.89 -6.70
N THR A 192 2.45 -5.86 -7.25
CA THR A 192 1.90 -6.84 -8.19
C THR A 192 0.78 -7.71 -7.59
N GLU A 193 0.72 -7.83 -6.28
CA GLU A 193 -0.39 -8.50 -5.59
C GLU A 193 -1.63 -7.62 -5.56
N ILE A 194 -1.46 -6.34 -5.23
CA ILE A 194 -2.53 -5.35 -5.17
C ILE A 194 -3.15 -5.12 -6.55
N SER A 195 -2.32 -4.84 -7.56
CA SER A 195 -2.78 -4.59 -8.92
C SER A 195 -3.50 -5.77 -9.57
N ALA A 196 -3.18 -6.98 -9.15
CA ALA A 196 -3.81 -8.18 -9.67
C ALA A 196 -5.23 -8.43 -9.14
N VAL A 197 -5.62 -7.82 -8.01
CA VAL A 197 -6.87 -8.16 -7.29
C VAL A 197 -7.74 -6.94 -7.00
N CYS A 198 -7.14 -5.77 -6.74
CA CYS A 198 -7.85 -4.60 -6.22
C CYS A 198 -8.44 -3.74 -7.34
N ASP A 199 -9.66 -3.24 -7.11
CA ASP A 199 -10.31 -2.24 -7.95
C ASP A 199 -9.76 -0.85 -7.67
N TYR A 200 -9.37 -0.61 -6.41
CA TYR A 200 -8.96 0.70 -5.89
C TYR A 200 -7.73 0.55 -4.97
N VAL A 201 -6.80 1.47 -5.04
CA VAL A 201 -5.56 1.43 -4.27
C VAL A 201 -5.41 2.71 -3.45
N LEU A 202 -5.08 2.55 -2.17
CA LEU A 202 -4.65 3.61 -1.27
C LEU A 202 -3.16 3.40 -0.99
N ILE A 203 -2.33 4.37 -1.36
CA ILE A 203 -0.89 4.34 -1.11
C ILE A 203 -0.61 5.12 0.17
N ILE A 204 -0.02 4.46 1.16
CA ILE A 204 0.32 5.04 2.45
C ILE A 204 1.84 5.05 2.61
N ASN A 205 2.39 6.19 2.99
CA ASN A 205 3.80 6.35 3.34
C ASN A 205 3.93 7.19 4.61
N LYS A 206 4.78 6.77 5.56
CA LYS A 206 5.07 7.49 6.82
C LYS A 206 3.82 7.98 7.57
N GLY A 207 2.74 7.22 7.52
CA GLY A 207 1.47 7.54 8.18
C GLY A 207 0.50 8.43 7.39
N HIS A 208 0.88 8.93 6.21
CA HIS A 208 0.06 9.78 5.35
C HIS A 208 -0.52 9.01 4.16
N LEU A 209 -1.68 9.47 3.66
CA LEU A 209 -2.26 9.01 2.40
C LEU A 209 -1.63 9.80 1.24
N VAL A 210 -0.84 9.13 0.43
CA VAL A 210 -0.08 9.75 -0.65
C VAL A 210 -0.85 9.78 -1.95
N ALA A 211 -1.56 8.69 -2.25
CA ALA A 211 -2.42 8.59 -3.42
C ALA A 211 -3.60 7.67 -3.13
N SER A 212 -4.73 7.93 -3.78
CA SER A 212 -5.94 7.13 -3.67
C SER A 212 -6.73 7.23 -4.97
N ASP A 213 -6.75 6.15 -5.76
CA ASP A 213 -7.53 6.10 -7.00
C ASP A 213 -7.78 4.64 -7.44
N ALA A 214 -8.62 4.49 -8.47
CA ALA A 214 -8.80 3.21 -9.15
C ALA A 214 -7.47 2.74 -9.76
N THR A 215 -7.22 1.44 -9.71
CA THR A 215 -5.98 0.83 -10.23
C THR A 215 -5.70 1.21 -11.68
N GLU A 216 -6.76 1.30 -12.50
CA GLU A 216 -6.66 1.73 -13.91
C GLU A 216 -6.28 3.21 -14.06
N ASN A 217 -6.78 4.07 -13.18
CA ASN A 217 -6.51 5.51 -13.23
C ASN A 217 -5.08 5.81 -12.77
N LEU A 218 -4.62 5.19 -11.69
CA LEU A 218 -3.22 5.30 -11.25
C LEU A 218 -2.28 4.93 -12.39
N SER A 219 -2.53 3.82 -13.07
CA SER A 219 -1.75 3.42 -14.25
C SER A 219 -1.78 4.46 -15.37
N LYS A 220 -2.92 5.13 -15.61
CA LYS A 220 -3.06 6.18 -16.64
C LYS A 220 -2.47 7.52 -16.21
N MET A 221 -2.60 7.93 -14.96
CA MET A 221 -2.03 9.21 -14.47
C MET A 221 -0.52 9.27 -14.66
N PHE A 222 0.13 8.13 -14.53
CA PHE A 222 1.58 8.02 -14.71
C PHE A 222 1.98 7.49 -16.10
N ALA A 223 1.08 6.79 -16.83
CA ALA A 223 1.22 6.48 -18.25
C ALA A 223 1.01 7.71 -19.17
N GLY A 224 0.59 8.84 -18.63
CA GLY A 224 0.52 10.13 -19.34
C GLY A 224 1.88 10.65 -19.81
N GLN A 225 2.96 10.04 -19.43
CA GLN A 225 4.25 10.12 -20.08
C GLN A 225 4.38 8.88 -20.98
N ASN A 226 4.02 9.01 -22.26
CA ASN A 226 4.36 8.02 -23.28
C ASN A 226 5.87 7.81 -23.23
N SER A 227 6.28 6.72 -22.59
CA SER A 227 7.68 6.39 -22.45
C SER A 227 7.99 5.11 -23.22
N MET A 228 9.14 5.10 -23.88
CA MET A 228 9.65 3.93 -24.60
C MET A 228 11.00 3.53 -24.04
N GLU A 229 11.25 2.24 -24.00
CA GLU A 229 12.56 1.70 -23.68
C GLU A 229 13.17 1.08 -24.93
N LEU A 230 14.42 1.46 -25.22
CA LEU A 230 15.22 0.86 -26.26
C LEU A 230 16.46 0.20 -25.67
N LEU A 231 16.85 -0.92 -26.25
CA LEU A 231 18.20 -1.50 -26.10
C LEU A 231 18.92 -1.34 -27.44
N VAL A 232 20.08 -0.71 -27.41
CA VAL A 232 20.77 -0.27 -28.62
C VAL A 232 22.25 -0.72 -28.57
N ASP A 233 22.76 -1.20 -29.72
CA ASP A 233 24.18 -1.57 -29.88
C ASP A 233 24.99 -0.33 -30.29
N ALA A 234 25.16 0.60 -29.36
CA ALA A 234 25.99 1.79 -29.51
C ALA A 234 26.31 2.40 -28.12
N ASP A 235 27.28 3.32 -28.11
CA ASP A 235 27.62 4.08 -26.93
C ASP A 235 26.54 5.15 -26.62
N GLY A 236 26.43 5.56 -25.34
CA GLY A 236 25.40 6.50 -24.89
C GLY A 236 25.46 7.87 -25.57
N LYS A 237 26.63 8.35 -26.02
CA LYS A 237 26.77 9.64 -26.73
C LYS A 237 26.14 9.58 -28.11
N THR A 238 26.37 8.48 -28.82
CA THR A 238 25.78 8.23 -30.13
C THR A 238 24.26 8.14 -30.02
N VAL A 239 23.73 7.41 -29.03
CA VAL A 239 22.29 7.28 -28.78
C VAL A 239 21.66 8.65 -28.44
N ASP A 240 22.27 9.42 -27.54
CA ASP A 240 21.82 10.77 -27.16
C ASP A 240 21.76 11.74 -28.36
N ASN A 241 22.76 11.70 -29.22
CA ASN A 241 22.78 12.53 -30.44
C ASN A 241 21.67 12.17 -31.44
N ILE A 242 21.35 10.89 -31.60
CA ILE A 242 20.25 10.44 -32.47
C ILE A 242 18.92 10.92 -31.90
N LEU A 243 18.68 10.72 -30.60
CA LEU A 243 17.42 11.03 -29.94
C LEU A 243 17.14 12.54 -29.87
N LYS A 244 18.15 13.39 -29.71
CA LYS A 244 18.03 14.85 -29.74
C LYS A 244 17.50 15.41 -31.07
N ASN A 245 17.62 14.66 -32.15
CA ASN A 245 17.12 15.09 -33.46
C ASN A 245 15.63 14.72 -33.66
N ILE A 246 14.99 14.06 -32.71
CA ILE A 246 13.58 13.66 -32.77
C ILE A 246 12.76 14.66 -31.93
N PRO A 247 11.95 15.53 -32.54
CA PRO A 247 11.25 16.61 -31.83
C PRO A 247 10.29 16.18 -30.74
N ALA A 248 9.75 14.96 -30.86
CA ALA A 248 8.79 14.41 -29.90
C ALA A 248 9.49 13.82 -28.65
N VAL A 249 10.81 13.78 -28.57
CA VAL A 249 11.56 13.30 -27.40
C VAL A 249 11.78 14.45 -26.43
N GLU A 250 11.24 14.34 -25.21
CA GLU A 250 11.39 15.33 -24.16
C GLU A 250 12.56 15.06 -23.23
N ASN A 251 12.70 13.79 -22.79
CA ASN A 251 13.71 13.41 -21.83
C ASN A 251 14.30 12.04 -22.20
N VAL A 252 15.59 11.87 -21.91
CA VAL A 252 16.33 10.64 -22.22
C VAL A 252 17.13 10.21 -21.00
N GLN A 253 16.94 8.98 -20.56
CA GLN A 253 17.75 8.34 -19.52
C GLN A 253 18.59 7.24 -20.15
N LEU A 254 19.90 7.31 -19.99
CA LEU A 254 20.86 6.38 -20.58
C LEU A 254 21.52 5.53 -19.49
N THR A 255 21.51 4.23 -19.66
CA THR A 255 22.17 3.27 -18.76
C THR A 255 23.00 2.29 -19.59
N LYS A 256 24.26 2.08 -19.23
CA LYS A 256 25.12 1.10 -19.89
C LYS A 256 24.88 -0.29 -19.30
N THR A 257 24.65 -1.28 -20.17
CA THR A 257 24.50 -2.68 -19.74
C THR A 257 25.86 -3.35 -19.53
N PRO A 258 25.94 -4.44 -18.75
CA PRO A 258 27.18 -5.20 -18.55
C PRO A 258 27.75 -5.75 -19.88
N GLU A 259 26.89 -6.05 -20.87
CA GLU A 259 27.28 -6.56 -22.20
C GLU A 259 27.82 -5.45 -23.12
N GLY A 260 27.77 -4.19 -22.68
CA GLY A 260 28.32 -3.05 -23.42
C GLY A 260 27.28 -2.29 -24.26
N TYR A 261 26.02 -2.72 -24.30
CA TYR A 261 24.93 -2.04 -24.99
C TYR A 261 24.44 -0.81 -24.18
N THR A 262 23.70 0.08 -24.83
CA THR A 262 23.04 1.19 -24.17
C THR A 262 21.54 0.90 -24.06
N ARG A 263 21.02 0.87 -22.83
CA ARG A 263 19.59 0.89 -22.52
C ARG A 263 19.16 2.34 -22.34
N THR A 264 18.11 2.75 -23.03
CA THR A 264 17.59 4.12 -22.93
C THR A 264 16.10 4.14 -22.68
N GLY A 265 15.69 4.91 -21.65
CA GLY A 265 14.31 5.31 -21.42
C GLY A 265 14.06 6.66 -22.10
N ILE A 266 13.00 6.75 -22.89
CA ILE A 266 12.62 7.93 -23.66
C ILE A 266 11.25 8.40 -23.20
N GLN A 267 11.13 9.67 -22.80
CA GLN A 267 9.84 10.33 -22.58
C GLN A 267 9.40 11.04 -23.85
N ILE A 268 8.14 10.83 -24.25
CA ILE A 268 7.58 11.29 -25.52
C ILE A 268 6.51 12.34 -25.24
N GLN A 269 6.56 13.46 -25.96
CA GLN A 269 5.58 14.53 -25.87
C GLN A 269 4.21 14.09 -26.42
N GLY A 270 3.17 14.14 -25.58
CA GLY A 270 1.81 13.81 -25.99
C GLY A 270 1.60 12.32 -26.26
N ASP A 271 0.59 11.98 -27.07
CA ASP A 271 0.17 10.60 -27.41
C ASP A 271 0.62 10.19 -28.82
N THR A 272 1.85 10.59 -29.20
CA THR A 272 2.37 10.37 -30.56
C THR A 272 3.14 9.05 -30.63
N ASP A 273 2.80 8.17 -31.58
CA ASP A 273 3.58 6.96 -31.86
C ASP A 273 4.83 7.28 -32.68
N ILE A 274 5.99 7.35 -32.02
CA ILE A 274 7.28 7.68 -32.64
C ILE A 274 8.12 6.45 -33.03
N ARG A 275 7.55 5.23 -32.94
CA ARG A 275 8.31 4.00 -33.24
C ARG A 275 8.90 3.99 -34.64
N ARG A 276 8.19 4.54 -35.62
CA ARG A 276 8.69 4.67 -37.01
C ARG A 276 9.85 5.67 -37.10
N GLU A 277 9.73 6.82 -36.46
CA GLU A 277 10.80 7.83 -36.45
C GLU A 277 12.05 7.31 -35.80
N LEU A 278 11.91 6.66 -34.66
CA LEU A 278 13.02 5.99 -33.95
C LEU A 278 13.69 4.97 -34.84
N PHE A 279 12.92 4.07 -35.47
CA PHE A 279 13.46 3.04 -36.33
C PHE A 279 14.31 3.64 -37.47
N PHE A 280 13.79 4.64 -38.21
CA PHE A 280 14.51 5.26 -39.30
C PHE A 280 15.71 6.07 -38.84
N ALA A 281 15.61 6.84 -37.76
CA ALA A 281 16.72 7.62 -37.21
C ALA A 281 17.90 6.74 -36.82
N PHE A 282 17.66 5.61 -36.18
CA PHE A 282 18.69 4.65 -35.81
C PHE A 282 19.20 3.87 -37.03
N ALA A 283 18.34 3.53 -38.00
CA ALA A 283 18.75 2.86 -39.23
C ALA A 283 19.67 3.74 -40.10
N ASP A 284 19.35 5.03 -40.27
CA ASP A 284 20.15 6.02 -41.00
C ASP A 284 21.51 6.21 -40.34
N ALA A 285 21.59 6.16 -39.03
CA ALA A 285 22.83 6.18 -38.25
C ALA A 285 23.59 4.84 -38.29
N ARG A 286 23.00 3.79 -38.89
CA ARG A 286 23.53 2.40 -38.89
C ARG A 286 23.74 1.82 -37.50
N VAL A 287 22.87 2.19 -36.56
CA VAL A 287 22.89 1.73 -35.18
C VAL A 287 21.77 0.69 -34.98
N PRO A 288 22.08 -0.55 -34.63
CA PRO A 288 21.06 -1.59 -34.43
C PRO A 288 20.25 -1.33 -33.16
N ILE A 289 18.91 -1.36 -33.31
CA ILE A 289 18.00 -1.47 -32.17
C ILE A 289 17.82 -2.96 -31.88
N LEU A 290 18.20 -3.41 -30.70
CA LEU A 290 18.10 -4.81 -30.25
C LEU A 290 16.74 -5.09 -29.62
N GLU A 291 16.17 -4.12 -28.92
CA GLU A 291 14.85 -4.20 -28.28
C GLU A 291 14.15 -2.83 -28.35
N MET A 292 12.87 -2.83 -28.63
CA MET A 292 12.00 -1.64 -28.60
C MET A 292 10.69 -2.04 -27.95
N LYS A 293 10.39 -1.46 -26.82
CA LYS A 293 9.14 -1.71 -26.09
C LYS A 293 8.55 -0.41 -25.56
N ASN A 294 7.24 -0.35 -25.47
CA ASN A 294 6.61 0.72 -24.71
C ASN A 294 6.98 0.50 -23.23
N ALA A 295 7.61 1.48 -22.62
CA ALA A 295 7.75 1.48 -21.17
C ALA A 295 6.37 1.82 -20.60
N SER A 296 5.60 0.80 -20.24
CA SER A 296 4.45 1.02 -19.38
C SER A 296 4.99 1.40 -18.03
N VAL A 297 4.69 2.63 -17.59
CA VAL A 297 4.92 3.01 -16.19
C VAL A 297 4.16 2.01 -15.34
N THR A 298 4.88 1.22 -14.59
CA THR A 298 4.27 0.26 -13.69
C THR A 298 3.79 0.99 -12.44
N LEU A 299 2.81 0.43 -11.75
CA LEU A 299 2.45 0.95 -10.44
C LEU A 299 3.65 0.93 -9.46
N GLU A 300 4.70 0.11 -9.73
CA GLU A 300 5.97 0.10 -9.00
C GLU A 300 6.76 1.39 -9.20
N ASP A 301 6.83 1.88 -10.45
CA ASP A 301 7.49 3.15 -10.77
C ASP A 301 6.75 4.31 -10.10
N ILE A 302 5.42 4.26 -10.11
CA ILE A 302 4.54 5.21 -9.42
C ILE A 302 4.82 5.21 -7.92
N PHE A 303 4.83 4.03 -7.32
CA PHE A 303 5.09 3.87 -5.90
C PHE A 303 6.47 4.42 -5.51
N LEU A 304 7.49 4.13 -6.32
CA LEU A 304 8.84 4.61 -6.09
C LEU A 304 8.96 6.13 -6.29
N GLU A 305 8.27 6.72 -7.26
CA GLU A 305 8.31 8.14 -7.53
C GLU A 305 7.59 8.93 -6.43
N VAL A 306 6.40 8.49 -6.07
CA VAL A 306 5.58 9.10 -5.03
C VAL A 306 6.26 9.03 -3.66
N THR A 307 6.87 7.88 -3.32
CA THR A 307 7.60 7.74 -2.06
C THR A 307 8.90 8.54 -2.01
N LYS A 308 9.61 8.69 -3.15
CA LYS A 308 10.82 9.53 -3.24
C LYS A 308 10.51 11.02 -3.15
N THR A 309 9.44 11.47 -3.77
CA THR A 309 9.01 12.88 -3.75
C THR A 309 8.64 13.32 -2.34
N GLU A 310 7.97 12.47 -1.57
CA GLU A 310 7.68 12.75 -0.15
C GLU A 310 8.94 12.73 0.73
N ASP A 311 9.85 11.79 0.50
CA ASP A 311 11.12 11.76 1.24
C ASP A 311 11.94 13.03 1.00
N ALA A 312 11.94 13.56 -0.21
CA ALA A 312 12.59 14.83 -0.55
C ALA A 312 11.87 16.05 0.07
N ALA A 313 10.54 16.07 0.05
CA ALA A 313 9.74 17.15 0.62
C ALA A 313 9.84 17.21 2.15
N GLN A 314 9.82 16.04 2.82
CA GLN A 314 10.00 15.97 4.27
C GLN A 314 11.41 16.35 4.71
N SER A 315 12.45 15.91 3.99
CA SER A 315 13.83 16.29 4.26
C SER A 315 14.03 17.80 4.12
N ALA A 316 13.35 18.44 3.17
CA ALA A 316 13.38 19.89 2.99
C ALA A 316 12.65 20.62 4.14
N ALA A 317 11.49 20.11 4.57
CA ALA A 317 10.72 20.68 5.67
C ALA A 317 11.44 20.55 7.02
N GLU A 318 12.06 19.40 7.31
CA GLU A 318 12.88 19.18 8.52
C GLU A 318 14.13 20.10 8.54
N ALA A 319 14.76 20.33 7.38
CA ALA A 319 15.89 21.23 7.26
C ALA A 319 15.47 22.69 7.51
N GLU A 320 14.27 23.09 7.06
CA GLU A 320 13.73 24.43 7.25
C GLU A 320 13.31 24.68 8.72
N GLU A 321 12.74 23.66 9.37
CA GLU A 321 12.37 23.71 10.79
C GLU A 321 13.61 23.77 11.70
N THR A 322 14.65 23.01 11.38
CA THR A 322 15.93 23.04 12.08
C THR A 322 16.61 24.42 11.94
N ALA A 323 16.60 25.00 10.74
CA ALA A 323 17.14 26.34 10.48
C ALA A 323 16.35 27.44 11.21
N LEU A 324 15.03 27.28 11.38
CA LEU A 324 14.19 28.20 12.16
C LEU A 324 14.46 28.10 13.66
N GLN A 325 14.68 26.91 14.18
CA GLN A 325 15.04 26.67 15.58
C GLN A 325 16.43 27.25 15.91
N GLU A 326 17.42 27.07 15.03
CA GLU A 326 18.75 27.64 15.18
C GLU A 326 18.71 29.19 15.19
N LYS A 327 17.96 29.79 14.27
CA LYS A 327 17.76 31.26 14.24
C LYS A 327 17.04 31.80 15.48
N SER A 328 16.15 31.02 16.05
CA SER A 328 15.41 31.36 17.28
C SER A 328 16.32 31.29 18.51
N ALA A 329 17.18 30.27 18.57
CA ALA A 329 18.19 30.11 19.63
C ALA A 329 19.27 31.21 19.58
N GLU A 330 19.70 31.58 18.38
CA GLU A 330 20.67 32.65 18.17
C GLU A 330 20.13 34.03 18.61
N LYS A 331 18.84 34.30 18.29
CA LYS A 331 18.15 35.52 18.77
C LYS A 331 18.00 35.55 20.31
N ALA A 332 17.72 34.42 20.94
CA ALA A 332 17.61 34.30 22.38
C ALA A 332 18.96 34.60 23.08
N THR A 333 20.07 34.09 22.49
CA THR A 333 21.43 34.29 23.00
C THR A 333 21.87 35.75 22.87
N ILE A 334 21.51 36.41 21.76
CA ILE A 334 21.82 37.85 21.54
C ILE A 334 21.04 38.73 22.53
N ASN A 335 19.80 38.43 22.84
CA ASN A 335 19.01 39.19 23.80
C ASN A 335 19.55 39.03 25.26
N SER A 336 19.93 37.80 25.64
CA SER A 336 20.48 37.57 26.97
C SER A 336 21.85 38.26 27.17
N SER A 337 22.66 38.38 26.14
CA SER A 337 23.93 39.12 26.18
C SER A 337 23.74 40.63 26.24
N LYS A 338 22.67 41.20 25.67
CA LYS A 338 22.32 42.61 25.77
C LYS A 338 21.77 43.00 27.15
N GLU A 339 21.00 42.15 27.80
CA GLU A 339 20.50 42.38 29.16
C GLU A 339 21.62 42.28 30.21
N SER A 340 22.62 41.41 30.02
CA SER A 340 23.75 41.31 30.93
C SER A 340 24.71 42.52 30.82
N THR A 341 24.80 43.19 29.67
CA THR A 341 25.59 44.42 29.48
C THR A 341 24.90 45.65 30.06
N ALA A 342 23.55 45.73 29.94
CA ALA A 342 22.79 46.82 30.54
C ALA A 342 22.78 46.80 32.08
N ALA A 343 22.74 45.59 32.69
CA ALA A 343 22.79 45.46 34.14
C ALA A 343 24.18 45.70 34.75
N GLY A 344 25.23 45.71 33.91
CA GLY A 344 26.60 46.00 34.32
C GLY A 344 26.92 47.50 34.38
N GLU A 345 26.21 48.36 33.66
CA GLU A 345 26.41 49.81 33.63
C GLU A 345 25.66 50.55 34.76
N GLU A 346 24.55 50.03 35.27
CA GLU A 346 23.82 50.64 36.39
C GLU A 346 24.48 50.45 37.77
N LYS A 347 25.53 49.63 37.89
CA LYS A 347 26.27 49.41 39.12
C LYS A 347 27.56 50.25 39.25
N LYS A 348 27.82 51.17 38.34
CA LYS A 348 28.98 52.04 38.33
C LYS A 348 28.68 53.55 38.28
N ALA A 349 27.43 53.97 38.58
CA ALA A 349 27.06 55.36 38.75
C ALA A 349 26.76 55.66 40.26
#